data_dbca589212d544f9dff2db21d6b572ce
#
_entry.id   dbca589212d544f9dff2db21d6b572ce
#
_cell.length_a   1.000
_cell.length_b   1.000
_cell.length_c   1.000
_cell.angle_alpha   90.00
_cell.angle_beta   90.00
_cell.angle_gamma   90.00
#
_symmetry.space_group_name_H-M   'P 1'
#
loop_
_entity.id
_entity.type
_entity.pdbx_description
1 polymer ?
#
loop_
_entity_poly.entity_id
_entity_poly.type
_entity_poly.pdbx_seq_one_letter_code
_entity_poly.pdbx_strand_id
1 'polypeptide(L)'
;MRTIAILILAITAAAFASNPTVAKVKRIEFIPEPIRGSWAPSAEVCEKAATSMITVSATTYTSSGANCKIMWIGETSAARGPMYSAHLQCGKPEEKAPKTQSDVIFYPKDEKQISIGPRFSDLKDYQRCSASESTITR
;
A
#
# COMPACT_ATOMS: atom_id res chain seq x y z
N MET A 1 -46.68 38.09 49.71
CA MET A 1 -46.30 36.68 49.42
C MET A 1 -45.91 36.60 47.96
N ARG A 2 -44.62 36.48 47.69
CA ARG A 2 -44.07 36.40 46.30
C ARG A 2 -43.55 34.97 46.08
N THR A 3 -44.28 34.22 45.28
CA THR A 3 -43.89 32.85 44.87
C THR A 3 -42.89 32.91 43.73
N ILE A 4 -41.64 32.52 44.01
CA ILE A 4 -40.59 32.40 42.97
C ILE A 4 -40.71 31.01 42.39
N ALA A 5 -41.10 30.94 41.11
CA ALA A 5 -41.06 29.70 40.34
C ALA A 5 -39.66 29.49 39.78
N ILE A 6 -38.98 28.46 40.25
CA ILE A 6 -37.66 28.03 39.73
C ILE A 6 -37.90 27.12 38.53
N LEU A 7 -37.54 27.62 37.32
CA LEU A 7 -37.55 26.83 36.11
C LEU A 7 -36.24 26.02 36.00
N ILE A 8 -36.30 24.73 36.22
CA ILE A 8 -35.14 23.83 36.05
C ILE A 8 -35.07 23.46 34.56
N LEU A 9 -34.08 24.01 33.87
CA LEU A 9 -33.78 23.69 32.49
C LEU A 9 -32.94 22.39 32.47
N ALA A 10 -33.55 21.26 32.12
CA ALA A 10 -32.84 19.99 31.91
C ALA A 10 -32.11 20.01 30.57
N ILE A 11 -30.79 20.15 30.61
CA ILE A 11 -29.90 20.02 29.45
C ILE A 11 -29.64 18.53 29.25
N THR A 12 -30.32 17.93 28.25
CA THR A 12 -30.02 16.58 27.80
C THR A 12 -28.79 16.61 26.88
N ALA A 13 -27.63 16.24 27.44
CA ALA A 13 -26.42 16.01 26.69
C ALA A 13 -26.59 14.72 25.85
N ALA A 14 -26.87 14.86 24.56
CA ALA A 14 -26.81 13.76 23.60
C ALA A 14 -25.35 13.37 23.38
N ALA A 15 -24.89 12.34 24.05
CA ALA A 15 -23.59 11.73 23.78
C ALA A 15 -23.64 11.04 22.42
N PHE A 16 -23.06 11.65 21.40
CA PHE A 16 -22.79 10.99 20.14
C PHE A 16 -21.68 9.94 20.38
N ALA A 17 -22.09 8.71 20.58
CA ALA A 17 -21.19 7.57 20.58
C ALA A 17 -20.69 7.37 19.14
N SER A 18 -19.57 8.00 18.78
CA SER A 18 -18.85 7.71 17.56
C SER A 18 -18.23 6.33 17.71
N ASN A 19 -18.89 5.30 17.20
CA ASN A 19 -18.29 3.97 17.09
C ASN A 19 -17.09 4.08 16.14
N PRO A 20 -15.87 3.73 16.58
CA PRO A 20 -14.73 3.67 15.67
C PRO A 20 -15.03 2.58 14.64
N THR A 21 -15.28 2.99 13.41
CA THR A 21 -15.43 2.04 12.29
C THR A 21 -14.04 1.46 12.04
N VAL A 22 -13.75 0.28 12.57
CA VAL A 22 -12.52 -0.44 12.28
C VAL A 22 -12.57 -0.82 10.80
N ALA A 23 -11.63 -0.28 10.02
CA ALA A 23 -11.50 -0.61 8.61
C ALA A 23 -11.30 -2.13 8.47
N LYS A 24 -12.23 -2.80 7.79
CA LYS A 24 -12.18 -4.26 7.60
C LYS A 24 -11.08 -4.59 6.59
N VAL A 25 -10.07 -5.33 7.04
CA VAL A 25 -9.03 -5.86 6.17
C VAL A 25 -9.50 -7.16 5.53
N LYS A 26 -9.53 -7.19 4.21
CA LYS A 26 -9.82 -8.40 3.43
C LYS A 26 -8.52 -9.05 3.00
N ARG A 27 -8.33 -10.32 3.32
CA ARG A 27 -7.17 -11.09 2.86
C ARG A 27 -7.36 -11.53 1.42
N ILE A 28 -6.36 -11.29 0.58
CA ILE A 28 -6.31 -11.73 -0.80
C ILE A 28 -5.03 -12.56 -1.04
N GLU A 29 -5.06 -13.44 -2.04
CA GLU A 29 -3.99 -14.41 -2.28
C GLU A 29 -2.89 -13.86 -3.19
N PHE A 30 -3.26 -13.04 -4.16
CA PHE A 30 -2.33 -12.52 -5.17
C PHE A 30 -2.42 -11.00 -5.26
N ILE A 31 -1.30 -10.37 -5.60
CA ILE A 31 -1.29 -8.95 -5.95
C ILE A 31 -2.20 -8.71 -7.16
N PRO A 32 -3.13 -7.75 -7.10
CA PRO A 32 -3.99 -7.40 -8.22
C PRO A 32 -3.21 -6.97 -9.46
N GLU A 33 -3.70 -7.30 -10.65
CA GLU A 33 -3.05 -6.96 -11.91
C GLU A 33 -2.65 -5.48 -12.08
N PRO A 34 -3.48 -4.50 -11.66
CA PRO A 34 -3.12 -3.10 -11.81
C PRO A 34 -1.86 -2.67 -11.03
N ILE A 35 -1.43 -3.46 -10.04
CA ILE A 35 -0.21 -3.18 -9.26
C ILE A 35 1.01 -3.88 -9.85
N ARG A 36 0.81 -4.97 -10.60
CA ARG A 36 1.91 -5.74 -11.19
C ARG A 36 2.65 -4.93 -12.24
N GLY A 37 3.94 -5.14 -12.35
CA GLY A 37 4.81 -4.50 -13.33
C GLY A 37 6.03 -3.85 -12.70
N SER A 38 6.68 -3.00 -13.46
CA SER A 38 7.85 -2.24 -13.04
C SER A 38 7.49 -0.79 -12.74
N TRP A 39 8.00 -0.31 -11.64
CA TRP A 39 7.73 1.03 -11.11
C TRP A 39 9.03 1.76 -10.82
N ALA A 40 9.11 3.03 -11.14
CA ALA A 40 10.29 3.85 -10.93
C ALA A 40 9.93 5.23 -10.38
N PRO A 41 10.84 5.87 -9.62
CA PRO A 41 10.60 7.22 -9.10
C PRO A 41 10.56 8.28 -10.20
N SER A 42 11.11 7.99 -11.38
CA SER A 42 11.09 8.88 -12.55
C SER A 42 11.19 8.10 -13.86
N ALA A 43 10.82 8.73 -14.98
CA ALA A 43 10.94 8.14 -16.31
C ALA A 43 12.39 7.79 -16.66
N GLU A 44 13.34 8.62 -16.24
CA GLU A 44 14.77 8.39 -16.45
C GLU A 44 15.26 7.08 -15.79
N VAL A 45 14.75 6.76 -14.61
CA VAL A 45 15.08 5.52 -13.92
C VAL A 45 14.52 4.30 -14.67
N CYS A 46 13.35 4.42 -15.28
CA CYS A 46 12.78 3.37 -16.14
C CYS A 46 13.72 3.03 -17.31
N GLU A 47 14.28 4.05 -17.98
CA GLU A 47 15.18 3.87 -19.13
C GLU A 47 16.51 3.23 -18.76
N LYS A 48 17.04 3.57 -17.59
CA LYS A 48 18.34 3.10 -17.12
C LYS A 48 18.30 1.75 -16.41
N ALA A 49 17.11 1.16 -16.19
CA ALA A 49 16.92 -0.06 -15.39
C ALA A 49 17.72 -0.02 -14.06
N ALA A 50 17.67 1.12 -13.38
CA ALA A 50 18.45 1.38 -12.19
C ALA A 50 18.00 0.56 -10.98
N THR A 51 18.87 0.43 -9.99
CA THR A 51 18.61 -0.32 -8.74
C THR A 51 17.43 0.24 -7.92
N SER A 52 17.01 1.48 -8.20
CA SER A 52 15.84 2.10 -7.57
C SER A 52 14.48 1.68 -8.19
N MET A 53 14.49 0.85 -9.22
CA MET A 53 13.26 0.26 -9.75
C MET A 53 12.68 -0.78 -8.81
N ILE A 54 11.36 -0.79 -8.75
CA ILE A 54 10.58 -1.81 -8.05
C ILE A 54 9.87 -2.68 -9.08
N THR A 55 9.97 -3.99 -8.94
CA THR A 55 9.23 -4.94 -9.78
C THR A 55 8.28 -5.76 -8.92
N VAL A 56 7.02 -5.78 -9.28
CA VAL A 56 5.95 -6.46 -8.57
C VAL A 56 5.30 -7.50 -9.48
N SER A 57 5.25 -8.73 -9.02
CA SER A 57 4.50 -9.81 -9.66
C SER A 57 3.29 -10.21 -8.81
N ALA A 58 2.57 -11.24 -9.21
CA ALA A 58 1.47 -11.78 -8.42
C ALA A 58 1.90 -12.22 -7.00
N THR A 59 3.14 -12.71 -6.85
CA THR A 59 3.63 -13.36 -5.62
C THR A 59 5.01 -12.89 -5.17
N THR A 60 5.65 -11.97 -5.91
CA THR A 60 7.01 -11.49 -5.61
C THR A 60 7.12 -9.97 -5.65
N TYR A 61 8.05 -9.46 -4.87
CA TYR A 61 8.42 -8.05 -4.81
C TYR A 61 9.94 -7.92 -4.86
N THR A 62 10.43 -7.13 -5.79
CA THR A 62 11.87 -6.88 -5.94
C THR A 62 12.16 -5.39 -5.84
N SER A 63 13.08 -5.00 -4.98
CA SER A 63 13.51 -3.61 -4.80
C SER A 63 14.97 -3.58 -4.33
N SER A 64 15.76 -2.68 -4.91
CA SER A 64 17.18 -2.47 -4.51
C SER A 64 18.01 -3.75 -4.45
N GLY A 65 17.76 -4.69 -5.38
CA GLY A 65 18.47 -5.97 -5.42
C GLY A 65 18.01 -7.01 -4.40
N ALA A 66 17.04 -6.68 -3.55
CA ALA A 66 16.40 -7.64 -2.66
C ALA A 66 15.21 -8.31 -3.36
N ASN A 67 15.18 -9.64 -3.32
CA ASN A 67 14.07 -10.45 -3.81
C ASN A 67 13.23 -10.92 -2.63
N CYS A 68 11.96 -10.60 -2.66
CA CYS A 68 11.03 -10.94 -1.59
C CYS A 68 9.88 -11.80 -2.13
N LYS A 69 9.53 -12.83 -1.39
CA LYS A 69 8.28 -13.58 -1.58
C LYS A 69 7.17 -12.89 -0.80
N ILE A 70 6.02 -12.71 -1.42
CA ILE A 70 4.82 -12.22 -0.77
C ILE A 70 4.15 -13.37 -0.03
N MET A 71 4.00 -13.26 1.28
CA MET A 71 3.44 -14.30 2.14
C MET A 71 1.93 -14.20 2.24
N TRP A 72 1.41 -12.98 2.37
CA TRP A 72 -0.02 -12.68 2.34
C TRP A 72 -0.24 -11.19 2.11
N ILE A 73 -1.46 -10.83 1.71
CA ILE A 73 -1.84 -9.48 1.34
C ILE A 73 -3.15 -9.13 2.03
N GLY A 74 -3.21 -7.95 2.64
CA GLY A 74 -4.44 -7.35 3.15
C GLY A 74 -4.90 -6.23 2.24
N GLU A 75 -6.17 -6.26 1.84
CA GLU A 75 -6.85 -5.17 1.13
C GLU A 75 -7.68 -4.37 2.13
N THR A 76 -7.51 -3.06 2.14
CA THR A 76 -8.25 -2.12 2.98
C THR A 76 -8.83 -1.01 2.13
N SER A 77 -10.08 -0.66 2.36
CA SER A 77 -10.70 0.49 1.70
C SER A 77 -10.12 1.79 2.22
N ALA A 78 -9.74 2.68 1.31
CA ALA A 78 -9.22 4.01 1.61
C ALA A 78 -9.91 5.08 0.75
N ALA A 79 -9.65 6.37 1.02
CA ALA A 79 -10.37 7.49 0.40
C ALA A 79 -10.29 7.53 -1.14
N ARG A 80 -9.16 7.08 -1.72
CA ARG A 80 -8.94 7.07 -3.18
C ARG A 80 -9.06 5.69 -3.81
N GLY A 81 -9.61 4.72 -3.11
CA GLY A 81 -9.72 3.35 -3.56
C GLY A 81 -8.97 2.37 -2.65
N PRO A 82 -8.89 1.10 -3.02
CA PRO A 82 -8.28 0.09 -2.19
C PRO A 82 -6.77 0.33 -2.01
N MET A 83 -6.30 0.10 -0.79
CA MET A 83 -4.90 0.07 -0.41
C MET A 83 -4.52 -1.36 -0.05
N TYR A 84 -3.34 -1.80 -0.43
CA TYR A 84 -2.86 -3.16 -0.22
C TYR A 84 -1.63 -3.16 0.66
N SER A 85 -1.62 -4.01 1.68
CA SER A 85 -0.48 -4.24 2.56
C SER A 85 0.02 -5.65 2.35
N ALA A 86 1.24 -5.81 1.84
CA ALA A 86 1.84 -7.10 1.60
C ALA A 86 2.90 -7.41 2.66
N HIS A 87 2.82 -8.61 3.24
CA HIS A 87 3.84 -9.14 4.12
C HIS A 87 4.84 -9.94 3.32
N LEU A 88 6.10 -9.56 3.45
CA LEU A 88 7.20 -10.05 2.64
C LEU A 88 8.15 -10.93 3.44
N GLN A 89 8.69 -11.93 2.78
CA GLN A 89 9.86 -12.65 3.24
C GLN A 89 10.99 -12.41 2.25
N CYS A 90 12.01 -11.67 2.67
CA CYS A 90 13.12 -11.22 1.84
C CYS A 90 14.40 -11.99 2.15
N GLY A 91 15.21 -12.22 1.14
CA GLY A 91 16.52 -12.86 1.28
C GLY A 91 17.04 -13.31 -0.08
N LYS A 92 18.34 -13.55 -0.16
CA LYS A 92 18.92 -14.17 -1.34
C LYS A 92 18.72 -15.68 -1.28
N PRO A 93 18.36 -16.35 -2.40
CA PRO A 93 18.12 -17.81 -2.41
C PRO A 93 19.34 -18.62 -1.96
N GLU A 94 20.54 -18.10 -2.15
CA GLU A 94 21.82 -18.75 -1.92
C GLU A 94 22.39 -18.51 -0.51
N GLU A 95 21.82 -17.58 0.26
CA GLU A 95 22.29 -17.28 1.60
C GLU A 95 21.64 -18.22 2.63
N LYS A 96 22.46 -18.89 3.41
CA LYS A 96 22.00 -19.65 4.60
C LYS A 96 21.54 -18.74 5.75
N ALA A 97 21.59 -17.41 5.55
CA ALA A 97 21.14 -16.44 6.52
C ALA A 97 19.61 -16.51 6.70
N PRO A 98 19.09 -16.23 7.90
CA PRO A 98 17.66 -16.20 8.14
C PRO A 98 17.01 -15.14 7.26
N LYS A 99 15.89 -15.50 6.62
CA LYS A 99 15.13 -14.58 5.80
C LYS A 99 14.55 -13.46 6.66
N THR A 100 14.63 -12.23 6.16
CA THR A 100 14.10 -11.05 6.84
C THR A 100 12.62 -10.88 6.49
N GLN A 101 11.79 -10.63 7.49
CA GLN A 101 10.40 -10.23 7.29
C GLN A 101 10.32 -8.72 7.11
N SER A 102 9.48 -8.27 6.20
CA SER A 102 9.25 -6.87 5.90
C SER A 102 7.81 -6.65 5.43
N ASP A 103 7.37 -5.42 5.47
CA ASP A 103 6.05 -5.02 4.98
C ASP A 103 6.19 -3.98 3.87
N VAL A 104 5.27 -4.00 2.92
CA VAL A 104 5.16 -2.96 1.90
C VAL A 104 3.69 -2.62 1.67
N ILE A 105 3.41 -1.34 1.54
CA ILE A 105 2.09 -0.81 1.21
C ILE A 105 2.10 -0.35 -0.24
N PHE A 106 1.07 -0.75 -0.98
CA PHE A 106 0.77 -0.29 -2.32
C PHE A 106 -0.52 0.53 -2.29
N TYR A 107 -0.45 1.78 -2.66
CA TYR A 107 -1.61 2.65 -2.77
C TYR A 107 -1.72 3.21 -4.18
N PRO A 108 -2.45 2.54 -5.09
CA PRO A 108 -2.66 2.99 -6.46
C PRO A 108 -3.32 4.37 -6.50
N LYS A 109 -2.84 5.24 -7.37
CA LYS A 109 -3.47 6.54 -7.69
C LYS A 109 -4.28 6.43 -8.98
N ASP A 110 -3.69 5.80 -9.98
CA ASP A 110 -4.27 5.50 -11.29
C ASP A 110 -3.48 4.36 -11.96
N GLU A 111 -3.71 4.10 -13.24
CA GLU A 111 -3.02 3.04 -13.99
C GLU A 111 -1.53 3.28 -14.18
N LYS A 112 -1.07 4.53 -14.05
CA LYS A 112 0.31 4.97 -14.32
C LYS A 112 1.08 5.37 -13.08
N GLN A 113 0.39 5.61 -11.96
CA GLN A 113 1.00 6.12 -10.72
C GLN A 113 0.55 5.31 -9.50
N ILE A 114 1.49 5.07 -8.60
CA ILE A 114 1.29 4.37 -7.35
C ILE A 114 2.15 4.98 -6.25
N SER A 115 1.66 4.97 -5.02
CA SER A 115 2.49 5.24 -3.85
C SER A 115 2.90 3.93 -3.20
N ILE A 116 4.19 3.75 -2.95
CA ILE A 116 4.77 2.52 -2.36
C ILE A 116 5.67 2.90 -1.20
N GLY A 117 5.61 2.15 -0.11
CA GLY A 117 6.48 2.35 1.05
C GLY A 117 6.26 1.31 2.14
N PRO A 118 7.16 1.26 3.13
CA PRO A 118 7.07 0.28 4.23
C PRO A 118 5.97 0.61 5.24
N ARG A 119 5.56 1.88 5.29
CA ARG A 119 4.50 2.38 6.19
C ARG A 119 3.72 3.48 5.48
N PHE A 120 2.51 3.73 5.93
CA PHE A 120 1.66 4.78 5.35
C PHE A 120 2.29 6.19 5.43
N SER A 121 3.04 6.48 6.48
CA SER A 121 3.79 7.73 6.65
C SER A 121 4.98 7.88 5.69
N ASP A 122 5.46 6.78 5.12
CA ASP A 122 6.70 6.73 4.33
C ASP A 122 6.43 6.37 2.86
N LEU A 123 5.20 6.57 2.40
CA LEU A 123 4.82 6.35 1.01
C LEU A 123 5.52 7.35 0.09
N LYS A 124 6.12 6.83 -0.98
CA LYS A 124 6.72 7.61 -2.07
C LYS A 124 6.01 7.32 -3.37
N ASP A 125 5.96 8.29 -4.24
CA ASP A 125 5.32 8.18 -5.54
C ASP A 125 6.24 7.54 -6.57
N TYR A 126 5.66 6.62 -7.33
CA TYR A 126 6.30 5.92 -8.43
C TYR A 126 5.43 6.01 -9.66
N GLN A 127 6.05 5.96 -10.82
CA GLN A 127 5.38 5.84 -12.11
C GLN A 127 5.64 4.48 -12.74
N ARG A 128 4.68 4.00 -13.50
CA ARG A 128 4.79 2.75 -14.23
C ARG A 128 5.82 2.90 -15.35
N CYS A 129 6.78 1.98 -15.39
CA CYS A 129 7.64 1.84 -16.54
C CYS A 129 6.89 1.13 -17.66
N SER A 130 6.92 1.69 -18.87
CA SER A 130 6.44 0.99 -20.06
C SER A 130 7.30 -0.25 -20.23
N ALA A 131 6.68 -1.41 -20.52
CA ALA A 131 7.42 -2.54 -21.00
C ALA A 131 8.15 -2.08 -22.27
N SER A 132 9.50 -2.12 -22.26
CA SER A 132 10.26 -1.91 -23.47
C SER A 132 9.79 -3.00 -24.45
N GLU A 133 9.11 -2.61 -25.51
CA GLU A 133 8.89 -3.48 -26.65
C GLU A 133 10.28 -3.91 -27.11
N SER A 134 10.64 -5.12 -26.76
CA SER A 134 11.78 -5.77 -27.38
C SER A 134 11.44 -5.85 -28.87
N THR A 135 11.97 -4.91 -29.63
CA THR A 135 11.93 -4.94 -31.07
C THR A 135 12.62 -6.23 -31.49
N ILE A 136 11.84 -7.28 -31.69
CA ILE A 136 12.31 -8.48 -32.37
C ILE A 136 12.50 -8.06 -33.83
N THR A 137 13.71 -7.59 -34.11
CA THR A 137 14.15 -7.45 -35.49
C THR A 137 14.31 -8.87 -36.05
N ARG A 138 13.40 -9.26 -36.90
CA ARG A 138 13.55 -10.44 -37.75
C ARG A 138 14.58 -10.16 -38.83
#